data_77103ea31703d8342f6cbf9c1dd86288
#
_entry.id   77103ea31703d8342f6cbf9c1dd86288
#
_cell.length_a   1.000
_cell.length_b   1.000
_cell.length_c   1.000
_cell.angle_alpha   90.00
_cell.angle_beta   90.00
_cell.angle_gamma   90.00
#
_symmetry.space_group_name_H-M   'P 1'
#
loop_
_entity.id
_entity.type
_entity.pdbx_description
1 polymer ?
#
loop_
_entity_poly.entity_id
_entity_poly.type
_entity_poly.pdbx_seq_one_letter_code
_entity_poly.pdbx_strand_id
1 'polypeptide(L)'
;MQVPRTLRGVAMRVFVIDDSPSVVATLRRAVEAIRGSEVLSFLHPVDALAQLEDRTPDLILVDYMMPGMNGIEVIAHVRKNKLTAHVPAIMITSRKEADIKLAAMTAGATEFLNKPIDETEMTIRVRNILSIGEERLALASKAAALQRDFDAAMKRVERREEEIIWRLSKAIACRHGETADHLDRVAIVARMIAEEVGLDTRQCRTVFLASALHDVGKIGLPDAILSKPGPLSTEERREMQKHTDFGGEILGDSSSELIQTAQKIAESHHEKWDGTGYPKGLSGTSIPIEARIVAIADVFDALCSKRSYKAAWPMADAFREIVNSSGTHFDPACVAAFCRRWTDIKSLFEQQHDETGSVTTVSTLQRSGGTA
;
A
#
# COMPACT_ATOMS: atom_id res chain seq x y z
N MET A 1 -17.71 -7.20 -6.53
CA MET A 1 -18.41 -6.52 -7.63
C MET A 1 -18.51 -7.51 -8.79
N GLN A 2 -19.72 -7.93 -9.18
CA GLN A 2 -19.91 -8.92 -10.26
C GLN A 2 -19.59 -8.26 -11.62
N VAL A 3 -18.78 -8.93 -12.44
CA VAL A 3 -18.48 -8.50 -13.81
C VAL A 3 -19.74 -8.62 -14.66
N PRO A 4 -20.11 -7.61 -15.46
CA PRO A 4 -21.30 -7.63 -16.30
C PRO A 4 -21.34 -8.80 -17.26
N ARG A 5 -22.56 -9.32 -17.51
CA ARG A 5 -22.79 -10.45 -18.39
C ARG A 5 -22.32 -10.21 -19.82
N THR A 6 -22.50 -9.00 -20.35
CA THR A 6 -22.09 -8.61 -21.69
C THR A 6 -20.58 -8.69 -21.92
N LEU A 7 -19.76 -8.38 -20.91
CA LEU A 7 -18.31 -8.56 -20.97
C LEU A 7 -17.89 -10.04 -20.90
N ARG A 8 -18.81 -10.96 -20.54
CA ARG A 8 -18.58 -12.41 -20.56
C ARG A 8 -19.19 -13.08 -21.80
N GLY A 9 -19.75 -12.33 -22.76
CA GLY A 9 -20.50 -12.89 -23.89
C GLY A 9 -21.84 -13.51 -23.49
N VAL A 10 -22.38 -13.12 -22.32
CA VAL A 10 -23.67 -13.60 -21.79
C VAL A 10 -24.76 -12.59 -22.09
N ALA A 11 -25.94 -13.05 -22.54
CA ALA A 11 -27.08 -12.21 -22.84
C ALA A 11 -27.53 -11.36 -21.64
N MET A 12 -27.91 -10.09 -21.90
CA MET A 12 -28.51 -9.20 -20.89
C MET A 12 -29.86 -9.75 -20.46
N ARG A 13 -30.11 -9.81 -19.16
CA ARG A 13 -31.34 -10.34 -18.60
C ARG A 13 -32.33 -9.24 -18.27
N VAL A 14 -33.51 -9.32 -18.87
CA VAL A 14 -34.60 -8.38 -18.63
C VAL A 14 -35.75 -9.11 -17.95
N PHE A 15 -36.20 -8.62 -16.81
CA PHE A 15 -37.41 -9.10 -16.15
C PHE A 15 -38.60 -8.28 -16.65
N VAL A 16 -39.65 -8.99 -17.11
CA VAL A 16 -40.93 -8.39 -17.52
C VAL A 16 -41.98 -8.88 -16.53
N ILE A 17 -42.63 -7.93 -15.84
CA ILE A 17 -43.61 -8.23 -14.77
C ILE A 17 -44.90 -7.48 -15.09
N ASP A 18 -45.93 -8.18 -15.53
CA ASP A 18 -47.27 -7.63 -15.88
C ASP A 18 -48.28 -8.79 -15.76
N ASP A 19 -49.43 -8.56 -15.15
CA ASP A 19 -50.45 -9.59 -14.93
C ASP A 19 -51.23 -9.94 -16.22
N SER A 20 -51.09 -9.16 -17.30
CA SER A 20 -51.67 -9.42 -18.59
C SER A 20 -50.76 -10.20 -19.53
N PRO A 21 -51.11 -11.48 -19.88
CA PRO A 21 -50.29 -12.28 -20.80
C PRO A 21 -50.09 -11.62 -22.17
N SER A 22 -51.03 -10.82 -22.66
CA SER A 22 -50.91 -10.14 -23.93
C SER A 22 -49.89 -8.99 -23.89
N VAL A 23 -49.84 -8.26 -22.79
CA VAL A 23 -48.85 -7.20 -22.58
C VAL A 23 -47.46 -7.83 -22.40
N VAL A 24 -47.34 -8.88 -21.61
CA VAL A 24 -46.08 -9.64 -21.47
C VAL A 24 -45.56 -10.11 -22.81
N ALA A 25 -46.44 -10.67 -23.68
CA ALA A 25 -46.03 -11.12 -25.01
C ALA A 25 -45.52 -9.99 -25.90
N THR A 26 -46.12 -8.81 -25.80
CA THR A 26 -45.70 -7.61 -26.55
C THR A 26 -44.36 -7.09 -26.07
N LEU A 27 -44.21 -6.93 -24.75
CA LEU A 27 -42.94 -6.47 -24.11
C LEU A 27 -41.82 -7.43 -24.41
N ARG A 28 -42.08 -8.73 -24.25
CA ARG A 28 -41.10 -9.78 -24.53
C ARG A 28 -40.59 -9.71 -25.96
N ARG A 29 -41.47 -9.62 -26.95
CA ARG A 29 -41.13 -9.56 -28.38
C ARG A 29 -40.26 -8.33 -28.68
N ALA A 30 -40.62 -7.20 -28.14
CA ALA A 30 -39.88 -5.96 -28.36
C ALA A 30 -38.48 -5.98 -27.68
N VAL A 31 -38.35 -6.60 -26.51
CA VAL A 31 -37.03 -6.76 -25.84
C VAL A 31 -36.17 -7.83 -26.52
N GLU A 32 -36.77 -8.95 -26.93
CA GLU A 32 -36.05 -10.03 -27.66
C GLU A 32 -35.54 -9.55 -29.05
N ALA A 33 -36.14 -8.52 -29.64
CA ALA A 33 -35.63 -7.86 -30.83
C ALA A 33 -34.33 -7.09 -30.60
N ILE A 34 -33.98 -6.81 -29.35
CA ILE A 34 -32.70 -6.21 -28.97
C ILE A 34 -31.67 -7.32 -28.91
N ARG A 35 -30.65 -7.28 -29.78
CA ARG A 35 -29.64 -8.32 -29.88
C ARG A 35 -28.89 -8.53 -28.54
N GLY A 36 -28.85 -9.77 -28.10
CA GLY A 36 -28.15 -10.14 -26.88
C GLY A 36 -28.98 -10.06 -25.60
N SER A 37 -30.33 -9.99 -25.71
CA SER A 37 -31.24 -9.98 -24.57
C SER A 37 -31.79 -11.38 -24.26
N GLU A 38 -31.91 -11.69 -22.96
CA GLU A 38 -32.64 -12.84 -22.39
C GLU A 38 -33.84 -12.29 -21.60
N VAL A 39 -35.06 -12.69 -21.93
CA VAL A 39 -36.26 -12.18 -21.25
C VAL A 39 -36.83 -13.24 -20.33
N LEU A 40 -36.99 -12.90 -19.05
CA LEU A 40 -37.75 -13.67 -18.06
C LEU A 40 -39.07 -12.94 -17.76
N SER A 41 -40.18 -13.62 -17.97
CA SER A 41 -41.50 -13.03 -17.84
C SER A 41 -42.23 -13.59 -16.64
N PHE A 42 -42.92 -12.75 -15.89
CA PHE A 42 -43.67 -13.10 -14.69
C PHE A 42 -45.06 -12.43 -14.76
N LEU A 43 -46.08 -13.23 -14.49
CA LEU A 43 -47.47 -12.77 -14.36
C LEU A 43 -47.81 -12.33 -12.93
N HIS A 44 -46.98 -12.70 -11.97
CA HIS A 44 -47.15 -12.32 -10.57
C HIS A 44 -45.86 -11.69 -10.02
N PRO A 45 -45.94 -10.53 -9.33
CA PRO A 45 -44.78 -9.84 -8.79
C PRO A 45 -43.95 -10.70 -7.79
N VAL A 46 -44.64 -11.51 -7.00
CA VAL A 46 -43.99 -12.39 -5.99
C VAL A 46 -43.02 -13.39 -6.62
N ASP A 47 -43.39 -13.95 -7.78
CA ASP A 47 -42.54 -14.92 -8.50
C ASP A 47 -41.29 -14.23 -9.05
N ALA A 48 -41.42 -12.98 -9.52
CA ALA A 48 -40.29 -12.19 -9.97
C ALA A 48 -39.33 -11.84 -8.82
N LEU A 49 -39.87 -11.44 -7.67
CA LEU A 49 -39.08 -11.12 -6.49
C LEU A 49 -38.31 -12.34 -5.94
N ALA A 50 -38.93 -13.51 -5.96
CA ALA A 50 -38.27 -14.76 -5.55
C ALA A 50 -37.08 -15.16 -6.44
N GLN A 51 -37.08 -14.72 -7.71
CA GLN A 51 -35.98 -15.00 -8.65
C GLN A 51 -34.81 -14.00 -8.58
N LEU A 52 -34.98 -12.87 -7.87
CA LEU A 52 -33.95 -11.81 -7.84
C LEU A 52 -32.62 -12.27 -7.26
N GLU A 53 -32.62 -13.18 -6.29
CA GLU A 53 -31.37 -13.66 -5.65
C GLU A 53 -30.60 -14.60 -6.56
N ASP A 54 -31.30 -15.50 -7.26
CA ASP A 54 -30.68 -16.50 -8.14
C ASP A 54 -30.34 -15.94 -9.52
N ARG A 55 -31.15 -15.03 -10.01
CA ARG A 55 -31.11 -14.51 -11.39
C ARG A 55 -31.23 -13.00 -11.42
N THR A 56 -30.24 -12.28 -10.92
CA THR A 56 -30.20 -10.82 -10.96
C THR A 56 -30.42 -10.29 -12.38
N PRO A 57 -31.44 -9.44 -12.64
CA PRO A 57 -31.68 -8.83 -13.94
C PRO A 57 -30.74 -7.64 -14.18
N ASP A 58 -30.57 -7.29 -15.46
CA ASP A 58 -29.88 -6.06 -15.89
C ASP A 58 -30.89 -4.91 -16.11
N LEU A 59 -32.19 -5.23 -16.24
CA LEU A 59 -33.30 -4.29 -16.36
C LEU A 59 -34.60 -4.94 -15.88
N ILE A 60 -35.48 -4.16 -15.27
CA ILE A 60 -36.83 -4.57 -14.88
C ILE A 60 -37.84 -3.68 -15.61
N LEU A 61 -38.79 -4.32 -16.30
CA LEU A 61 -40.01 -3.72 -16.81
C LEU A 61 -41.18 -4.17 -15.94
N VAL A 62 -41.87 -3.27 -15.28
CA VAL A 62 -42.92 -3.64 -14.31
C VAL A 62 -44.18 -2.82 -14.54
N ASP A 63 -45.36 -3.50 -14.63
CA ASP A 63 -46.64 -2.82 -14.67
C ASP A 63 -46.95 -2.17 -13.32
N TYR A 64 -47.65 -1.04 -13.38
CA TYR A 64 -48.08 -0.34 -12.17
C TYR A 64 -49.18 -1.10 -11.44
N MET A 65 -50.21 -1.55 -12.18
CA MET A 65 -51.43 -2.13 -11.60
C MET A 65 -51.48 -3.65 -11.74
N MET A 66 -51.05 -4.34 -10.68
CA MET A 66 -51.10 -5.80 -10.62
C MET A 66 -51.82 -6.25 -9.34
N PRO A 67 -52.48 -7.43 -9.34
CA PRO A 67 -53.10 -8.00 -8.15
C PRO A 67 -52.06 -8.29 -7.04
N GLY A 68 -52.41 -7.93 -5.83
CA GLY A 68 -51.64 -8.23 -4.63
C GLY A 68 -50.45 -7.31 -4.32
N MET A 69 -49.71 -6.83 -5.34
CA MET A 69 -48.59 -5.91 -5.18
C MET A 69 -48.49 -5.02 -6.44
N ASN A 70 -48.44 -3.72 -6.25
CA ASN A 70 -48.27 -2.79 -7.35
C ASN A 70 -46.79 -2.59 -7.75
N GLY A 71 -46.57 -2.00 -8.94
CA GLY A 71 -45.21 -1.79 -9.48
C GLY A 71 -44.30 -0.92 -8.61
N ILE A 72 -44.87 0.05 -7.88
CA ILE A 72 -44.07 0.88 -6.93
C ILE A 72 -43.56 0.05 -5.79
N GLU A 73 -44.39 -0.87 -5.25
CA GLU A 73 -43.97 -1.79 -4.16
C GLU A 73 -42.90 -2.76 -4.65
N VAL A 74 -43.03 -3.27 -5.89
CA VAL A 74 -41.97 -4.11 -6.50
C VAL A 74 -40.65 -3.35 -6.59
N ILE A 75 -40.67 -2.13 -7.11
CA ILE A 75 -39.46 -1.30 -7.20
C ILE A 75 -38.85 -1.03 -5.82
N ALA A 76 -39.69 -0.74 -4.83
CA ALA A 76 -39.21 -0.54 -3.46
C ALA A 76 -38.53 -1.79 -2.88
N HIS A 77 -39.02 -3.00 -3.17
CA HIS A 77 -38.35 -4.25 -2.79
C HIS A 77 -37.01 -4.44 -3.50
N VAL A 78 -36.97 -4.17 -4.80
CA VAL A 78 -35.73 -4.20 -5.61
C VAL A 78 -34.66 -3.26 -5.03
N ARG A 79 -35.06 -2.06 -4.58
CA ARG A 79 -34.12 -1.05 -4.01
C ARG A 79 -33.64 -1.40 -2.61
N LYS A 80 -34.36 -2.20 -1.82
CA LYS A 80 -33.93 -2.66 -0.49
C LYS A 80 -32.89 -3.77 -0.55
N ASN A 81 -32.86 -4.55 -1.62
CA ASN A 81 -31.88 -5.64 -1.80
C ASN A 81 -30.57 -5.09 -2.38
N LYS A 82 -29.45 -5.26 -1.65
CA LYS A 82 -28.12 -4.77 -2.04
C LYS A 82 -27.64 -5.26 -3.42
N LEU A 83 -28.07 -6.47 -3.83
CA LEU A 83 -27.70 -7.04 -5.13
C LEU A 83 -28.42 -6.41 -6.30
N THR A 84 -29.66 -5.92 -6.09
CA THR A 84 -30.53 -5.39 -7.13
C THR A 84 -30.79 -3.89 -7.02
N ALA A 85 -30.36 -3.24 -5.93
CA ALA A 85 -30.62 -1.80 -5.69
C ALA A 85 -30.18 -0.88 -6.83
N HIS A 86 -29.20 -1.30 -7.63
CA HIS A 86 -28.65 -0.55 -8.76
C HIS A 86 -29.31 -0.90 -10.11
N VAL A 87 -30.15 -1.94 -10.16
CA VAL A 87 -30.79 -2.42 -11.39
C VAL A 87 -31.80 -1.37 -11.87
N PRO A 88 -31.72 -0.89 -13.12
CA PRO A 88 -32.70 0.04 -13.65
C PRO A 88 -34.10 -0.61 -13.73
N ALA A 89 -35.12 0.19 -13.43
CA ALA A 89 -36.52 -0.25 -13.46
C ALA A 89 -37.35 0.76 -14.25
N ILE A 90 -38.04 0.26 -15.25
CA ILE A 90 -39.04 1.04 -16.04
C ILE A 90 -40.43 0.64 -15.55
N MET A 91 -41.18 1.61 -15.07
CA MET A 91 -42.58 1.36 -14.71
C MET A 91 -43.49 1.63 -15.91
N ILE A 92 -44.43 0.73 -16.14
CA ILE A 92 -45.43 0.81 -17.22
C ILE A 92 -46.78 1.16 -16.59
N THR A 93 -47.50 2.14 -17.11
CA THR A 93 -48.76 2.56 -16.53
C THR A 93 -49.74 3.09 -17.58
N SER A 94 -51.05 2.83 -17.38
CA SER A 94 -52.14 3.44 -18.16
C SER A 94 -52.58 4.81 -17.62
N ARG A 95 -52.14 5.15 -16.39
CA ARG A 95 -52.53 6.39 -15.72
C ARG A 95 -51.56 7.52 -16.01
N LYS A 96 -52.11 8.66 -16.44
CA LYS A 96 -51.33 9.87 -16.74
C LYS A 96 -51.20 10.81 -15.54
N GLU A 97 -51.62 10.38 -14.34
CA GLU A 97 -51.59 11.19 -13.13
C GLU A 97 -50.14 11.50 -12.70
N ALA A 98 -49.85 12.78 -12.51
CA ALA A 98 -48.53 13.25 -12.12
C ALA A 98 -48.04 12.65 -10.78
N ASP A 99 -48.99 12.43 -9.86
CA ASP A 99 -48.71 11.88 -8.53
C ASP A 99 -48.15 10.45 -8.59
N ILE A 100 -48.66 9.60 -9.49
CA ILE A 100 -48.16 8.23 -9.67
C ILE A 100 -46.75 8.23 -10.23
N LYS A 101 -46.48 9.13 -11.19
CA LYS A 101 -45.11 9.27 -11.75
C LYS A 101 -44.14 9.74 -10.69
N LEU A 102 -44.50 10.72 -9.88
CA LEU A 102 -43.70 11.21 -8.79
C LEU A 102 -43.44 10.11 -7.73
N ALA A 103 -44.48 9.38 -7.35
CA ALA A 103 -44.36 8.27 -6.42
C ALA A 103 -43.43 7.15 -6.95
N ALA A 104 -43.51 6.80 -8.24
CA ALA A 104 -42.64 5.84 -8.87
C ALA A 104 -41.18 6.28 -8.87
N MET A 105 -40.91 7.53 -9.23
CA MET A 105 -39.55 8.10 -9.22
C MET A 105 -39.00 8.15 -7.79
N THR A 106 -39.80 8.52 -6.81
CA THR A 106 -39.47 8.54 -5.40
C THR A 106 -39.11 7.11 -4.88
N ALA A 107 -39.86 6.10 -5.34
CA ALA A 107 -39.58 4.70 -5.04
C ALA A 107 -38.31 4.19 -5.75
N GLY A 108 -37.74 4.94 -6.69
CA GLY A 108 -36.51 4.60 -7.39
C GLY A 108 -36.72 4.02 -8.81
N ALA A 109 -37.87 4.27 -9.46
CA ALA A 109 -37.99 3.97 -10.89
C ALA A 109 -36.96 4.79 -11.68
N THR A 110 -36.35 4.17 -12.68
CA THR A 110 -35.40 4.85 -13.57
C THR A 110 -36.11 5.62 -14.65
N GLU A 111 -37.23 5.07 -15.11
CA GLU A 111 -38.01 5.62 -16.22
C GLU A 111 -39.47 5.12 -16.12
N PHE A 112 -40.38 5.67 -16.94
CA PHE A 112 -41.75 5.17 -17.06
C PHE A 112 -42.19 5.16 -18.52
N LEU A 113 -43.14 4.27 -18.85
CA LEU A 113 -43.79 4.14 -20.14
C LEU A 113 -45.32 4.18 -19.96
N ASN A 114 -46.02 4.81 -20.91
CA ASN A 114 -47.46 4.86 -20.87
C ASN A 114 -48.10 3.74 -21.76
N LYS A 115 -49.18 3.14 -21.29
CA LYS A 115 -50.06 2.29 -22.13
C LYS A 115 -51.01 3.19 -22.95
N PRO A 116 -51.28 2.91 -24.26
CA PRO A 116 -50.81 1.75 -25.02
C PRO A 116 -49.29 1.87 -25.29
N ILE A 117 -48.59 0.73 -25.26
CA ILE A 117 -47.14 0.68 -25.41
C ILE A 117 -46.79 0.85 -26.88
N ASP A 118 -46.04 1.91 -27.20
CA ASP A 118 -45.35 2.03 -28.48
C ASP A 118 -44.05 1.20 -28.46
N GLU A 119 -44.02 0.16 -29.31
CA GLU A 119 -42.87 -0.77 -29.35
C GLU A 119 -41.58 -0.03 -29.76
N THR A 120 -41.67 1.02 -30.57
CA THR A 120 -40.50 1.81 -30.99
C THR A 120 -39.94 2.64 -29.83
N GLU A 121 -40.84 3.37 -29.12
CA GLU A 121 -40.45 4.15 -27.94
C GLU A 121 -39.84 3.26 -26.88
N MET A 122 -40.48 2.13 -26.59
CA MET A 122 -39.99 1.17 -25.60
C MET A 122 -38.60 0.62 -25.96
N THR A 123 -38.42 0.21 -27.22
CA THR A 123 -37.12 -0.34 -27.68
C THR A 123 -36.01 0.71 -27.55
N ILE A 124 -36.27 1.97 -27.88
CA ILE A 124 -35.30 3.05 -27.74
C ILE A 124 -34.92 3.27 -26.26
N ARG A 125 -35.93 3.35 -25.36
CA ARG A 125 -35.69 3.56 -23.92
C ARG A 125 -34.93 2.41 -23.28
N VAL A 126 -35.34 1.19 -23.56
CA VAL A 126 -34.63 -0.03 -23.07
C VAL A 126 -33.18 -0.04 -23.54
N ARG A 127 -32.96 0.22 -24.84
CA ARG A 127 -31.59 0.27 -25.40
C ARG A 127 -30.74 1.34 -24.73
N ASN A 128 -31.29 2.55 -24.56
CA ASN A 128 -30.56 3.65 -23.93
C ASN A 128 -30.18 3.34 -22.47
N ILE A 129 -31.09 2.74 -21.69
CA ILE A 129 -30.80 2.36 -20.30
C ILE A 129 -29.75 1.27 -20.25
N LEU A 130 -29.82 0.26 -21.10
CA LEU A 130 -28.85 -0.82 -21.16
C LEU A 130 -27.46 -0.33 -21.60
N SER A 131 -27.39 0.57 -22.61
CA SER A 131 -26.10 1.15 -23.04
C SER A 131 -25.43 1.98 -21.95
N ILE A 132 -26.19 2.79 -21.20
CA ILE A 132 -25.64 3.53 -20.04
C ILE A 132 -25.09 2.57 -18.97
N GLY A 133 -25.80 1.47 -18.73
CA GLY A 133 -25.33 0.42 -17.82
C GLY A 133 -23.99 -0.17 -18.28
N GLU A 134 -23.86 -0.53 -19.56
CA GLU A 134 -22.63 -1.04 -20.15
C GLU A 134 -21.45 -0.06 -20.05
N GLU A 135 -21.69 1.22 -20.38
CA GLU A 135 -20.66 2.25 -20.30
C GLU A 135 -20.15 2.47 -18.88
N ARG A 136 -21.06 2.52 -17.89
CA ARG A 136 -20.68 2.64 -16.47
C ARG A 136 -19.80 1.49 -16.02
N LEU A 137 -20.12 0.28 -16.44
CA LEU A 137 -19.38 -0.91 -16.06
C LEU A 137 -18.02 -0.97 -16.77
N ALA A 138 -17.96 -0.57 -18.05
CA ALA A 138 -16.72 -0.43 -18.79
C ALA A 138 -15.78 0.63 -18.14
N LEU A 139 -16.35 1.77 -17.73
CA LEU A 139 -15.61 2.81 -17.02
C LEU A 139 -15.10 2.32 -15.66
N ALA A 140 -15.92 1.63 -14.88
CA ALA A 140 -15.51 1.06 -13.59
C ALA A 140 -14.38 0.03 -13.77
N SER A 141 -14.47 -0.81 -14.80
CA SER A 141 -13.40 -1.78 -15.13
C SER A 141 -12.10 -1.10 -15.53
N LYS A 142 -12.17 -0.05 -16.37
CA LYS A 142 -10.99 0.74 -16.75
C LYS A 142 -10.36 1.45 -15.56
N ALA A 143 -11.19 2.05 -14.68
CA ALA A 143 -10.71 2.70 -13.47
C ALA A 143 -9.98 1.72 -12.54
N ALA A 144 -10.54 0.52 -12.34
CA ALA A 144 -9.90 -0.52 -11.55
C ALA A 144 -8.59 -1.05 -12.18
N ALA A 145 -8.51 -1.13 -13.50
CA ALA A 145 -7.28 -1.50 -14.20
C ALA A 145 -6.21 -0.42 -14.04
N LEU A 146 -6.57 0.85 -14.26
CA LEU A 146 -5.66 1.99 -14.12
C LEU A 146 -5.12 2.11 -12.69
N GLN A 147 -5.95 1.89 -11.68
CA GLN A 147 -5.51 1.89 -10.29
C GLN A 147 -4.46 0.79 -10.03
N ARG A 148 -4.67 -0.42 -10.54
CA ARG A 148 -3.68 -1.51 -10.42
C ARG A 148 -2.35 -1.17 -11.10
N ASP A 149 -2.42 -0.57 -12.30
CA ASP A 149 -1.22 -0.18 -13.05
C ASP A 149 -0.46 0.94 -12.33
N PHE A 150 -1.19 1.91 -11.75
CA PHE A 150 -0.62 2.97 -10.92
C PHE A 150 0.09 2.40 -9.69
N ASP A 151 -0.57 1.52 -8.93
CA ASP A 151 0.02 0.90 -7.74
C ASP A 151 1.27 0.07 -8.09
N ALA A 152 1.23 -0.64 -9.22
CA ALA A 152 2.38 -1.40 -9.71
C ALA A 152 3.55 -0.48 -10.16
N ALA A 153 3.24 0.67 -10.77
CA ALA A 153 4.24 1.66 -11.16
C ALA A 153 4.88 2.31 -9.94
N MET A 154 4.10 2.69 -8.92
CA MET A 154 4.60 3.25 -7.65
C MET A 154 5.55 2.28 -6.95
N LYS A 155 5.17 1.01 -6.81
CA LYS A 155 6.05 -0.03 -6.24
C LYS A 155 7.35 -0.21 -7.02
N ARG A 156 7.34 -0.01 -8.35
CA ARG A 156 8.58 -0.05 -9.16
C ARG A 156 9.48 1.16 -8.90
N VAL A 157 8.90 2.34 -8.73
CA VAL A 157 9.66 3.56 -8.38
C VAL A 157 10.32 3.36 -7.02
N GLU A 158 9.57 2.97 -6.01
CA GLU A 158 10.09 2.71 -4.65
C GLU A 158 11.26 1.72 -4.64
N ARG A 159 11.14 0.60 -5.38
CA ARG A 159 12.24 -0.39 -5.48
C ARG A 159 13.49 0.17 -6.16
N ARG A 160 13.31 1.04 -7.17
CA ARG A 160 14.44 1.67 -7.86
C ARG A 160 15.14 2.70 -6.96
N GLU A 161 14.39 3.45 -6.16
CA GLU A 161 14.97 4.34 -5.16
C GLU A 161 15.80 3.57 -4.15
N GLU A 162 15.28 2.47 -3.61
CA GLU A 162 16.03 1.57 -2.72
C GLU A 162 17.31 1.08 -3.37
N GLU A 163 17.23 0.55 -4.59
CA GLU A 163 18.39 0.04 -5.31
C GLU A 163 19.46 1.11 -5.52
N ILE A 164 19.07 2.35 -5.87
CA ILE A 164 19.99 3.46 -6.07
C ILE A 164 20.69 3.81 -4.75
N ILE A 165 19.94 3.92 -3.66
CA ILE A 165 20.50 4.22 -2.32
C ILE A 165 21.55 3.17 -1.95
N TRP A 166 21.20 1.88 -2.05
CA TRP A 166 22.13 0.81 -1.74
C TRP A 166 23.38 0.80 -2.61
N ARG A 167 23.24 1.04 -3.92
CA ARG A 167 24.40 1.11 -4.83
C ARG A 167 25.31 2.28 -4.51
N LEU A 168 24.74 3.46 -4.22
CA LEU A 168 25.51 4.65 -3.84
C LEU A 168 26.21 4.45 -2.48
N SER A 169 25.49 3.95 -1.48
CA SER A 169 26.08 3.65 -0.16
C SER A 169 27.23 2.65 -0.26
N LYS A 170 27.05 1.57 -1.04
CA LYS A 170 28.13 0.60 -1.29
C LYS A 170 29.33 1.21 -2.02
N ALA A 171 29.10 2.09 -2.99
CA ALA A 171 30.20 2.76 -3.69
C ALA A 171 31.00 3.69 -2.75
N ILE A 172 30.33 4.35 -1.82
CA ILE A 172 30.95 5.19 -0.80
C ILE A 172 31.73 4.32 0.21
N ALA A 173 31.12 3.26 0.73
CA ALA A 173 31.75 2.32 1.66
C ALA A 173 33.05 1.69 1.09
N CYS A 174 33.03 1.30 -0.19
CA CYS A 174 34.23 0.77 -0.87
C CYS A 174 35.42 1.72 -0.83
N ARG A 175 35.19 3.04 -0.89
CA ARG A 175 36.26 4.04 -0.79
C ARG A 175 36.95 4.07 0.58
N HIS A 176 36.20 3.70 1.62
CA HIS A 176 36.69 3.77 3.02
C HIS A 176 37.18 2.41 3.55
N GLY A 177 37.18 1.37 2.72
CA GLY A 177 37.54 0.02 3.13
C GLY A 177 36.47 -0.67 4.00
N GLU A 178 35.27 -0.13 4.05
CA GLU A 178 34.11 -0.79 4.68
C GLU A 178 33.50 -1.80 3.71
N THR A 179 33.01 -2.91 4.26
CA THR A 179 32.39 -3.96 3.45
C THR A 179 30.92 -3.68 3.18
N ALA A 180 30.40 -4.15 2.05
CA ALA A 180 28.96 -4.08 1.76
C ALA A 180 28.11 -4.73 2.87
N ASP A 181 28.64 -5.79 3.48
CA ASP A 181 27.97 -6.54 4.55
C ASP A 181 27.80 -5.70 5.84
N HIS A 182 28.70 -4.75 6.11
CA HIS A 182 28.54 -3.80 7.21
C HIS A 182 27.27 -2.97 7.05
N LEU A 183 27.06 -2.35 5.87
CA LEU A 183 25.86 -1.55 5.62
C LEU A 183 24.59 -2.37 5.78
N ASP A 184 24.57 -3.60 5.25
CA ASP A 184 23.43 -4.50 5.33
C ASP A 184 23.13 -4.86 6.80
N ARG A 185 24.15 -5.18 7.63
CA ARG A 185 23.97 -5.50 9.05
C ARG A 185 23.48 -4.30 9.86
N VAL A 186 24.11 -3.14 9.70
CA VAL A 186 23.68 -1.90 10.40
C VAL A 186 22.22 -1.60 10.10
N ALA A 187 21.81 -1.68 8.84
CA ALA A 187 20.43 -1.39 8.44
C ALA A 187 19.43 -2.42 9.01
N ILE A 188 19.77 -3.71 8.99
CA ILE A 188 18.90 -4.76 9.53
C ILE A 188 18.76 -4.61 11.05
N VAL A 189 19.85 -4.39 11.78
CA VAL A 189 19.83 -4.18 13.23
C VAL A 189 19.06 -2.91 13.58
N ALA A 190 19.28 -1.80 12.86
CA ALA A 190 18.54 -0.56 13.06
C ALA A 190 17.03 -0.76 12.88
N ARG A 191 16.61 -1.51 11.85
CA ARG A 191 15.19 -1.86 11.67
C ARG A 191 14.64 -2.70 12.82
N MET A 192 15.36 -3.71 13.27
CA MET A 192 14.93 -4.56 14.40
C MET A 192 14.73 -3.73 15.67
N ILE A 193 15.63 -2.78 15.95
CA ILE A 193 15.50 -1.87 17.08
C ILE A 193 14.30 -0.93 16.86
N ALA A 194 14.11 -0.37 15.65
CA ALA A 194 13.00 0.52 15.31
C ALA A 194 11.63 -0.15 15.51
N GLU A 195 11.48 -1.39 15.05
CA GLU A 195 10.27 -2.20 15.26
C GLU A 195 9.97 -2.38 16.75
N GLU A 196 10.99 -2.68 17.54
CA GLU A 196 10.87 -2.99 18.97
C GLU A 196 10.65 -1.73 19.83
N VAL A 197 11.11 -0.56 19.39
CA VAL A 197 10.80 0.75 20.04
C VAL A 197 9.38 1.20 19.74
N GLY A 198 8.70 0.55 18.77
CA GLY A 198 7.30 0.81 18.42
C GLY A 198 7.11 1.83 17.29
N LEU A 199 8.09 2.02 16.41
CA LEU A 199 7.90 2.77 15.18
C LEU A 199 6.97 2.01 14.22
N ASP A 200 6.18 2.72 13.44
CA ASP A 200 5.31 2.09 12.46
C ASP A 200 6.09 1.45 11.29
N THR A 201 5.42 0.64 10.49
CA THR A 201 6.04 -0.11 9.37
C THR A 201 6.74 0.81 8.36
N ARG A 202 6.18 2.01 8.09
CA ARG A 202 6.75 3.00 7.18
C ARG A 202 8.01 3.59 7.78
N GLN A 203 7.97 4.00 9.04
CA GLN A 203 9.10 4.55 9.77
C GLN A 203 10.24 3.53 9.88
N CYS A 204 9.94 2.27 10.20
CA CYS A 204 10.93 1.19 10.26
C CYS A 204 11.63 0.97 8.90
N ARG A 205 10.86 1.02 7.79
CA ARG A 205 11.43 0.95 6.44
C ARG A 205 12.31 2.18 6.13
N THR A 206 11.86 3.35 6.53
CA THR A 206 12.61 4.60 6.33
C THR A 206 13.94 4.56 7.10
N VAL A 207 13.95 4.12 8.36
CA VAL A 207 15.18 3.94 9.17
C VAL A 207 16.10 2.93 8.51
N PHE A 208 15.59 1.80 8.04
CA PHE A 208 16.34 0.76 7.34
C PHE A 208 17.11 1.32 6.13
N LEU A 209 16.43 2.08 5.27
CA LEU A 209 17.05 2.63 4.06
C LEU A 209 17.99 3.82 4.38
N ALA A 210 17.55 4.69 5.28
CA ALA A 210 18.28 5.89 5.66
C ALA A 210 19.59 5.57 6.40
N SER A 211 19.62 4.49 7.19
CA SER A 211 20.81 4.07 7.91
C SER A 211 22.00 3.74 6.99
N ALA A 212 21.73 3.28 5.76
CA ALA A 212 22.79 3.02 4.79
C ALA A 212 23.57 4.28 4.36
N LEU A 213 23.00 5.48 4.61
CA LEU A 213 23.60 6.78 4.27
C LEU A 213 24.24 7.47 5.47
N HIS A 214 24.31 6.86 6.66
CA HIS A 214 24.84 7.51 7.86
C HIS A 214 26.23 8.11 7.66
N ASP A 215 27.06 7.45 6.89
CA ASP A 215 28.45 7.79 6.62
C ASP A 215 28.69 8.43 5.24
N VAL A 216 27.63 8.88 4.54
CA VAL A 216 27.76 9.48 3.20
C VAL A 216 28.73 10.65 3.14
N GLY A 217 28.83 11.43 4.21
CA GLY A 217 29.72 12.57 4.31
C GLY A 217 31.23 12.22 4.33
N LYS A 218 31.59 10.97 4.53
CA LYS A 218 32.99 10.52 4.40
C LYS A 218 33.56 10.79 2.99
N ILE A 219 32.71 10.93 1.99
CA ILE A 219 33.14 11.28 0.63
C ILE A 219 33.85 12.65 0.58
N GLY A 220 33.54 13.55 1.49
CA GLY A 220 34.18 14.88 1.61
C GLY A 220 35.52 14.88 2.32
N LEU A 221 35.94 13.76 2.92
CA LEU A 221 37.18 13.70 3.67
C LEU A 221 38.40 13.37 2.81
N PRO A 222 39.61 13.88 3.17
CA PRO A 222 40.85 13.52 2.49
C PRO A 222 41.20 12.03 2.67
N ASP A 223 41.71 11.39 1.62
CA ASP A 223 42.12 9.98 1.65
C ASP A 223 43.23 9.70 2.71
N ALA A 224 44.09 10.71 2.96
CA ALA A 224 45.14 10.64 3.98
C ALA A 224 44.61 10.38 5.40
N ILE A 225 43.36 10.82 5.68
CA ILE A 225 42.69 10.61 6.96
C ILE A 225 41.95 9.29 6.95
N LEU A 226 41.19 9.04 5.87
CA LEU A 226 40.37 7.83 5.73
C LEU A 226 41.17 6.54 5.72
N SER A 227 42.31 6.54 5.03
CA SER A 227 43.16 5.35 4.81
C SER A 227 44.37 5.29 5.73
N LYS A 228 44.44 6.14 6.76
CA LYS A 228 45.59 6.19 7.66
C LYS A 228 45.78 4.85 8.40
N PRO A 229 46.95 4.21 8.25
CA PRO A 229 47.26 2.98 9.01
C PRO A 229 47.69 3.36 10.43
N GLY A 230 46.75 3.46 11.37
CA GLY A 230 47.02 3.74 12.77
C GLY A 230 46.07 4.74 13.42
N PRO A 231 46.30 5.15 14.66
CA PRO A 231 45.43 6.07 15.37
C PRO A 231 45.51 7.48 14.80
N LEU A 232 44.38 8.16 14.76
CA LEU A 232 44.29 9.56 14.36
C LEU A 232 44.80 10.48 15.46
N SER A 233 45.53 11.56 15.09
CA SER A 233 45.85 12.69 15.99
C SER A 233 44.56 13.42 16.41
N THR A 234 44.68 14.33 17.35
CA THR A 234 43.56 15.15 17.79
C THR A 234 42.97 16.00 16.63
N GLU A 235 43.83 16.58 15.79
CA GLU A 235 43.49 17.38 14.63
C GLU A 235 42.81 16.51 13.56
N GLU A 236 43.42 15.38 13.24
CA GLU A 236 42.87 14.41 12.28
C GLU A 236 41.51 13.84 12.74
N ARG A 237 41.35 13.63 14.06
CA ARG A 237 40.06 13.23 14.63
C ARG A 237 38.98 14.31 14.44
N ARG A 238 39.32 15.58 14.64
CA ARG A 238 38.41 16.68 14.37
C ARG A 238 38.04 16.76 12.89
N GLU A 239 39.00 16.52 12.01
CA GLU A 239 38.74 16.49 10.57
C GLU A 239 37.84 15.30 10.21
N MET A 240 38.09 14.12 10.77
CA MET A 240 37.21 12.95 10.60
C MET A 240 35.78 13.24 11.04
N GLN A 241 35.57 13.96 12.14
CA GLN A 241 34.22 14.30 12.66
C GLN A 241 33.40 15.15 11.69
N LYS A 242 34.03 15.89 10.77
CA LYS A 242 33.33 16.71 9.77
C LYS A 242 32.49 15.88 8.80
N HIS A 243 32.64 14.55 8.75
CA HIS A 243 31.76 13.74 7.89
C HIS A 243 30.28 13.88 8.28
N THR A 244 29.97 14.18 9.55
CA THR A 244 28.60 14.42 9.98
C THR A 244 28.03 15.72 9.37
N ASP A 245 28.84 16.78 9.32
CA ASP A 245 28.45 18.05 8.70
C ASP A 245 28.33 17.89 7.17
N PHE A 246 29.32 17.25 6.53
CA PHE A 246 29.28 16.97 5.09
C PHE A 246 28.10 16.08 4.71
N GLY A 247 27.76 15.10 5.57
CA GLY A 247 26.57 14.27 5.39
C GLY A 247 25.28 15.08 5.43
N GLY A 248 25.18 16.02 6.36
CA GLY A 248 24.08 16.96 6.47
C GLY A 248 23.96 17.87 5.22
N GLU A 249 25.10 18.40 4.71
CA GLU A 249 25.14 19.21 3.49
C GLU A 249 24.72 18.41 2.25
N ILE A 250 25.24 17.20 2.07
CA ILE A 250 24.95 16.33 0.92
C ILE A 250 23.47 15.95 0.86
N LEU A 251 22.86 15.69 2.01
CA LEU A 251 21.47 15.23 2.13
C LEU A 251 20.48 16.38 2.37
N GLY A 252 20.97 17.63 2.50
CA GLY A 252 20.15 18.80 2.77
C GLY A 252 19.19 19.15 1.62
N ASP A 253 18.26 20.06 1.91
CA ASP A 253 17.32 20.67 0.95
C ASP A 253 16.42 19.68 0.20
N SER A 254 16.20 18.46 0.73
CA SER A 254 15.34 17.46 0.13
C SER A 254 13.91 17.51 0.68
N SER A 255 12.91 17.36 -0.20
CA SER A 255 11.52 17.17 0.17
C SER A 255 11.17 15.69 0.47
N SER A 256 12.09 14.75 0.22
CA SER A 256 11.90 13.33 0.50
C SER A 256 12.04 13.04 1.98
N GLU A 257 11.02 12.45 2.61
CA GLU A 257 11.06 12.01 4.01
C GLU A 257 12.23 11.07 4.29
N LEU A 258 12.54 10.19 3.34
CA LEU A 258 13.67 9.27 3.44
C LEU A 258 15.01 10.02 3.50
N ILE A 259 15.21 10.99 2.62
CA ILE A 259 16.46 11.78 2.61
C ILE A 259 16.55 12.69 3.84
N GLN A 260 15.46 13.29 4.30
CA GLN A 260 15.43 14.06 5.55
C GLN A 260 15.76 13.19 6.76
N THR A 261 15.28 11.94 6.79
CA THR A 261 15.64 10.98 7.84
C THR A 261 17.12 10.59 7.76
N ALA A 262 17.64 10.36 6.56
CA ALA A 262 19.05 10.08 6.34
C ALA A 262 19.93 11.28 6.76
N GLN A 263 19.52 12.52 6.49
CA GLN A 263 20.19 13.72 6.96
C GLN A 263 20.29 13.74 8.49
N LYS A 264 19.16 13.53 9.20
CA LYS A 264 19.14 13.49 10.67
C LYS A 264 20.09 12.43 11.22
N ILE A 265 20.12 11.26 10.59
CA ILE A 265 21.03 10.17 10.98
C ILE A 265 22.49 10.59 10.72
N ALA A 266 22.83 11.05 9.53
CA ALA A 266 24.17 11.47 9.18
C ALA A 266 24.71 12.57 10.10
N GLU A 267 23.90 13.56 10.43
CA GLU A 267 24.25 14.65 11.33
C GLU A 267 24.40 14.23 12.80
N SER A 268 23.77 13.13 13.24
CA SER A 268 23.57 12.90 14.69
C SER A 268 23.88 11.49 15.19
N HIS A 269 24.31 10.54 14.33
CA HIS A 269 24.57 9.15 14.76
C HIS A 269 25.78 8.99 15.70
N HIS A 270 26.59 10.04 15.82
CA HIS A 270 27.71 10.12 16.78
C HIS A 270 27.40 10.99 18.00
N GLU A 271 26.19 11.50 18.11
CA GLU A 271 25.74 12.12 19.37
C GLU A 271 25.57 11.05 20.45
N LYS A 272 25.83 11.42 21.69
CA LYS A 272 25.72 10.53 22.83
C LYS A 272 24.60 10.96 23.74
N TRP A 273 23.93 10.01 24.35
CA TRP A 273 22.79 10.29 25.22
C TRP A 273 23.08 11.29 26.32
N ASP A 274 24.31 11.29 26.87
CA ASP A 274 24.78 12.20 27.93
C ASP A 274 25.25 13.58 27.41
N GLY A 275 25.23 13.82 26.11
CA GLY A 275 25.67 15.09 25.48
C GLY A 275 27.16 15.20 25.25
N THR A 276 27.96 14.16 25.50
CA THR A 276 29.41 14.15 25.26
C THR A 276 29.77 13.78 23.82
N GLY A 277 28.78 13.61 22.95
CA GLY A 277 28.93 13.27 21.54
C GLY A 277 29.32 14.46 20.65
N TYR A 278 29.25 14.26 19.35
CA TYR A 278 29.51 15.29 18.32
C TYR A 278 28.50 15.11 17.15
N PRO A 279 28.31 16.15 16.31
CA PRO A 279 29.03 17.44 16.26
C PRO A 279 28.42 18.52 17.16
N LYS A 280 27.13 18.40 17.54
CA LYS A 280 26.34 19.46 18.20
C LYS A 280 26.31 19.32 19.73
N GLY A 281 26.71 18.16 20.28
CA GLY A 281 26.59 17.85 21.70
C GLY A 281 25.14 17.73 22.17
N LEU A 282 24.25 17.20 21.31
CA LEU A 282 22.86 16.95 21.66
C LEU A 282 22.76 15.87 22.75
N SER A 283 21.77 15.99 23.64
CA SER A 283 21.57 15.03 24.72
C SER A 283 20.13 14.55 24.82
N GLY A 284 19.96 13.32 25.31
CA GLY A 284 18.66 12.73 25.58
C GLY A 284 17.77 12.69 24.33
N THR A 285 16.52 13.10 24.51
CA THR A 285 15.51 13.10 23.44
C THR A 285 15.70 14.23 22.41
N SER A 286 16.64 15.14 22.60
CA SER A 286 17.03 16.12 21.58
C SER A 286 17.75 15.46 20.40
N ILE A 287 18.33 14.28 20.58
CA ILE A 287 18.87 13.46 19.50
C ILE A 287 17.69 12.80 18.77
N PRO A 288 17.60 12.90 17.44
CA PRO A 288 16.57 12.20 16.66
C PRO A 288 16.52 10.71 16.98
N ILE A 289 15.32 10.12 17.09
CA ILE A 289 15.18 8.70 17.45
C ILE A 289 15.90 7.79 16.45
N GLU A 290 15.88 8.14 15.18
CA GLU A 290 16.50 7.42 14.10
C GLU A 290 18.03 7.38 14.28
N ALA A 291 18.63 8.49 14.69
CA ALA A 291 20.07 8.56 14.99
C ALA A 291 20.44 7.77 16.25
N ARG A 292 19.60 7.81 17.32
CA ARG A 292 19.81 7.00 18.54
C ARG A 292 19.79 5.50 18.24
N ILE A 293 18.91 5.06 17.32
CA ILE A 293 18.79 3.67 16.86
C ILE A 293 20.06 3.27 16.08
N VAL A 294 20.44 4.11 15.09
CA VAL A 294 21.59 3.80 14.21
C VAL A 294 22.90 3.81 14.99
N ALA A 295 23.07 4.68 15.98
CA ALA A 295 24.26 4.71 16.83
C ALA A 295 24.54 3.36 17.51
N ILE A 296 23.50 2.66 18.00
CA ILE A 296 23.65 1.32 18.58
C ILE A 296 24.06 0.31 17.52
N ALA A 297 23.37 0.33 16.36
CA ALA A 297 23.61 -0.62 15.29
C ALA A 297 25.04 -0.50 14.71
N ASP A 298 25.49 0.74 14.46
CA ASP A 298 26.82 1.03 13.94
C ASP A 298 27.92 0.63 14.93
N VAL A 299 27.83 1.07 16.18
CA VAL A 299 28.83 0.73 17.19
C VAL A 299 28.89 -0.77 17.44
N PHE A 300 27.73 -1.47 17.50
CA PHE A 300 27.71 -2.91 17.68
C PHE A 300 28.41 -3.62 16.52
N ASP A 301 28.08 -3.25 15.27
CA ASP A 301 28.74 -3.81 14.09
C ASP A 301 30.25 -3.50 14.08
N ALA A 302 30.62 -2.29 14.40
CA ALA A 302 32.03 -1.87 14.48
C ALA A 302 32.86 -2.66 15.54
N LEU A 303 32.22 -3.07 16.62
CA LEU A 303 32.87 -3.94 17.65
C LEU A 303 33.00 -5.38 17.14
N CYS A 304 31.98 -5.91 16.45
CA CYS A 304 31.95 -7.28 15.95
C CYS A 304 32.75 -7.48 14.65
N SER A 305 33.12 -6.41 13.95
CA SER A 305 33.84 -6.47 12.68
C SER A 305 35.35 -6.34 12.84
N LYS A 306 36.09 -7.13 12.05
CA LYS A 306 37.57 -6.99 11.99
C LYS A 306 37.93 -5.73 11.22
N ARG A 307 38.75 -4.86 11.82
CA ARG A 307 39.32 -3.66 11.17
C ARG A 307 40.82 -3.81 11.01
N SER A 308 41.45 -3.04 10.12
CA SER A 308 42.88 -3.13 9.80
C SER A 308 43.82 -3.04 11.04
N TYR A 309 43.34 -2.40 12.11
CA TYR A 309 44.10 -2.14 13.35
C TYR A 309 43.46 -2.73 14.61
N LYS A 310 42.34 -3.49 14.48
CA LYS A 310 41.62 -4.06 15.65
C LYS A 310 40.99 -5.41 15.30
N ALA A 311 41.23 -6.42 16.13
CA ALA A 311 40.52 -7.69 16.04
C ALA A 311 39.05 -7.51 16.40
N ALA A 312 38.15 -8.31 15.77
CA ALA A 312 36.75 -8.36 16.14
C ALA A 312 36.59 -8.83 17.60
N TRP A 313 35.67 -8.21 18.31
CA TRP A 313 35.29 -8.65 19.65
C TRP A 313 34.37 -9.87 19.56
N PRO A 314 34.38 -10.74 20.57
CA PRO A 314 33.32 -11.72 20.74
C PRO A 314 31.96 -11.00 20.86
N MET A 315 30.94 -11.50 20.21
CA MET A 315 29.60 -10.87 20.21
C MET A 315 29.06 -10.65 21.62
N ALA A 316 29.32 -11.57 22.55
CA ALA A 316 28.93 -11.44 23.96
C ALA A 316 29.57 -10.23 24.65
N ASP A 317 30.79 -9.89 24.27
CA ASP A 317 31.53 -8.76 24.84
C ASP A 317 31.02 -7.45 24.23
N ALA A 318 30.79 -7.42 22.92
CA ALA A 318 30.14 -6.30 22.23
C ALA A 318 28.73 -6.02 22.78
N PHE A 319 27.95 -7.07 23.02
CA PHE A 319 26.63 -6.94 23.66
C PHE A 319 26.72 -6.28 25.04
N ARG A 320 27.65 -6.76 25.88
CA ARG A 320 27.86 -6.20 27.24
C ARG A 320 28.27 -4.73 27.19
N GLU A 321 29.11 -4.36 26.23
CA GLU A 321 29.54 -2.95 26.05
C GLU A 321 28.34 -2.05 25.72
N ILE A 322 27.44 -2.47 24.78
CA ILE A 322 26.22 -1.71 24.47
C ILE A 322 25.35 -1.56 25.74
N VAL A 323 25.15 -2.63 26.49
CA VAL A 323 24.30 -2.59 27.70
C VAL A 323 24.92 -1.70 28.79
N ASN A 324 26.22 -1.80 29.02
CA ASN A 324 26.95 -1.01 30.05
C ASN A 324 26.96 0.49 29.69
N SER A 325 26.89 0.83 28.40
CA SER A 325 26.87 2.21 27.91
C SER A 325 25.46 2.82 27.84
N SER A 326 24.43 2.11 28.37
CA SER A 326 23.08 2.62 28.49
C SER A 326 23.00 3.84 29.42
N GLY A 327 22.33 4.91 28.97
CA GLY A 327 22.19 6.15 29.73
C GLY A 327 23.41 7.08 29.65
N THR A 328 24.50 6.63 29.06
CA THR A 328 25.69 7.46 28.78
C THR A 328 25.90 7.64 27.27
N HIS A 329 26.33 6.62 26.58
CA HIS A 329 26.46 6.66 25.13
C HIS A 329 25.10 6.50 24.43
N PHE A 330 24.30 5.52 24.87
CA PHE A 330 23.08 5.10 24.17
C PHE A 330 21.81 5.41 24.96
N ASP A 331 20.73 5.65 24.21
CA ASP A 331 19.38 5.77 24.74
C ASP A 331 18.96 4.48 25.46
N PRO A 332 18.58 4.52 26.75
CA PRO A 332 18.13 3.36 27.50
C PRO A 332 16.95 2.60 26.84
N ALA A 333 16.04 3.31 26.19
CA ALA A 333 14.90 2.69 25.51
C ALA A 333 15.34 1.89 24.28
N CYS A 334 16.28 2.45 23.48
CA CYS A 334 16.85 1.77 22.33
C CYS A 334 17.73 0.57 22.75
N VAL A 335 18.49 0.69 23.85
CA VAL A 335 19.26 -0.45 24.41
C VAL A 335 18.33 -1.55 24.88
N ALA A 336 17.23 -1.23 25.57
CA ALA A 336 16.24 -2.22 25.98
C ALA A 336 15.63 -2.95 24.76
N ALA A 337 15.33 -2.22 23.68
CA ALA A 337 14.86 -2.80 22.42
C ALA A 337 15.91 -3.72 21.77
N PHE A 338 17.16 -3.29 21.70
CA PHE A 338 18.28 -4.11 21.24
C PHE A 338 18.40 -5.42 22.04
N CYS A 339 18.28 -5.35 23.36
CA CYS A 339 18.32 -6.54 24.22
C CYS A 339 17.18 -7.52 23.93
N ARG A 340 15.95 -7.02 23.72
CA ARG A 340 14.80 -7.88 23.38
C ARG A 340 14.96 -8.60 22.05
N ARG A 341 15.64 -7.97 21.07
CA ARG A 341 15.91 -8.55 19.75
C ARG A 341 17.26 -9.29 19.66
N TRP A 342 17.92 -9.50 20.80
CA TRP A 342 19.27 -10.08 20.83
C TRP A 342 19.40 -11.41 20.09
N THR A 343 18.42 -12.31 20.24
CA THR A 343 18.46 -13.63 19.57
C THR A 343 18.47 -13.49 18.05
N ASP A 344 17.66 -12.58 17.50
CA ASP A 344 17.57 -12.35 16.06
C ASP A 344 18.86 -11.70 15.54
N ILE A 345 19.38 -10.70 16.29
CA ILE A 345 20.62 -10.00 15.96
C ILE A 345 21.80 -10.97 15.97
N LYS A 346 21.89 -11.81 17.00
CA LYS A 346 22.94 -12.83 17.10
C LYS A 346 22.92 -13.78 15.91
N SER A 347 21.75 -14.29 15.55
CA SER A 347 21.57 -15.19 14.41
C SER A 347 22.00 -14.55 13.08
N LEU A 348 21.73 -13.25 12.90
CA LEU A 348 22.17 -12.51 11.72
C LEU A 348 23.69 -12.51 11.55
N PHE A 349 24.43 -12.29 12.64
CA PHE A 349 25.90 -12.26 12.60
C PHE A 349 26.51 -13.64 12.45
N GLU A 350 25.90 -14.69 13.03
CA GLU A 350 26.37 -16.08 12.91
C GLU A 350 26.23 -16.60 11.48
N GLN A 351 25.11 -16.35 10.82
CA GLN A 351 24.84 -16.77 9.42
C GLN A 351 25.84 -16.16 8.42
N GLN A 352 26.26 -14.92 8.61
CA GLN A 352 27.19 -14.27 7.70
C GLN A 352 28.66 -14.73 7.91
N HIS A 353 29.00 -15.26 9.07
CA HIS A 353 30.32 -15.88 9.31
C HIS A 353 30.46 -17.22 8.56
N ASP A 354 29.38 -17.97 8.36
CA ASP A 354 29.37 -19.22 7.60
C ASP A 354 29.38 -19.01 6.07
N GLU A 355 28.86 -17.87 5.59
CA GLU A 355 28.75 -17.55 4.15
C GLU A 355 30.00 -16.92 3.53
N THR A 356 31.04 -16.59 4.27
CA THR A 356 32.32 -16.12 3.69
C THR A 356 33.02 -17.16 2.81
N GLY A 357 32.39 -18.31 2.58
CA GLY A 357 32.76 -19.36 1.62
C GLY A 357 31.83 -19.46 0.38
N SER A 358 30.72 -18.73 0.29
CA SER A 358 29.80 -18.83 -0.87
C SER A 358 29.03 -17.52 -1.11
N VAL A 359 29.23 -16.97 -2.28
CA VAL A 359 28.50 -15.77 -2.77
C VAL A 359 27.04 -16.13 -2.99
N THR A 360 26.14 -15.68 -2.13
CA THR A 360 24.70 -15.76 -2.40
C THR A 360 24.01 -14.43 -2.08
N THR A 361 23.38 -13.90 -3.09
CA THR A 361 22.72 -12.59 -3.21
C THR A 361 21.47 -12.47 -2.31
N VAL A 362 21.22 -11.25 -1.81
CA VAL A 362 20.08 -10.77 -0.97
C VAL A 362 18.70 -10.93 -1.65
N SER A 363 18.34 -12.10 -2.18
CA SER A 363 17.02 -12.31 -2.81
C SER A 363 15.99 -13.06 -1.96
N THR A 364 16.34 -13.49 -0.72
CA THR A 364 15.55 -14.49 0.01
C THR A 364 14.61 -13.91 1.09
N LEU A 365 14.77 -12.67 1.54
CA LEU A 365 13.95 -12.09 2.63
C LEU A 365 12.63 -11.43 2.17
N GLN A 366 12.29 -11.48 0.87
CA GLN A 366 11.04 -10.92 0.34
C GLN A 366 9.85 -11.90 0.29
N ARG A 367 9.96 -13.15 0.77
CA ARG A 367 8.91 -14.17 0.60
C ARG A 367 8.03 -14.48 1.80
N SER A 368 8.24 -13.87 2.96
CA SER A 368 7.45 -14.21 4.18
C SER A 368 6.43 -13.15 4.62
N GLY A 369 5.98 -12.28 3.73
CA GLY A 369 5.01 -11.23 4.04
C GLY A 369 3.75 -11.27 3.18
N GLY A 370 3.17 -12.44 2.93
CA GLY A 370 1.97 -12.52 2.10
C GLY A 370 1.17 -13.79 2.31
N THR A 371 0.45 -13.88 3.45
CA THR A 371 -0.83 -14.62 3.57
C THR A 371 -1.40 -14.37 4.97
N ALA A 372 -2.37 -13.48 5.08
CA ALA A 372 -3.58 -13.57 5.91
C ALA A 372 -4.53 -12.45 5.50
#